data_c4a4f42fff01b83d2cbb239a99dc4270
#
_entry.id   c4a4f42fff01b83d2cbb239a99dc4270
#
_cell.length_a   1.000
_cell.length_b   1.000
_cell.length_c   1.000
_cell.angle_alpha   90.00
_cell.angle_beta   90.00
_cell.angle_gamma   90.00
#
_symmetry.space_group_name_H-M   'P 1'
#
loop_
_entity.id
_entity.type
_entity.pdbx_description
1 polymer ?
#
loop_
_entity_poly.entity_id
_entity_poly.type
_entity_poly.pdbx_seq_one_letter_code
_entity_poly.pdbx_strand_id
1 'polypeptide(L)'
;MSLGRQLDFLTRFTTRLPKPLLSPKQSEIPTSPNRDDEMEARARDLLRPLKCPELAKRVVVRWNPRMRSTAGTALVAKALITLNPRLRDFGDVEVDRTLRHELAHLLAHYRAGRRRIEAHGTEWQQACRDLGLHDEKRCHTLPLPRRELTARHFYRCPACAQEIKRVRPFRRKTACLDCCRSHNRGQYDERFRFLKIPGPQK
;
A
#
# COMPACT_ATOMS: atom_id res chain seq x y z
N MET A 1 -38.69 -10.70 -49.97
CA MET A 1 -39.29 -11.36 -48.80
C MET A 1 -38.22 -12.27 -48.21
N SER A 2 -37.56 -11.87 -47.15
CA SER A 2 -36.64 -12.73 -46.39
C SER A 2 -36.61 -12.24 -44.97
N LEU A 3 -37.13 -13.06 -44.07
CA LEU A 3 -37.24 -12.84 -42.64
C LEU A 3 -35.85 -13.04 -42.00
N GLY A 4 -35.26 -11.98 -41.50
CA GLY A 4 -34.08 -12.03 -40.65
C GLY A 4 -34.43 -12.56 -39.25
N ARG A 5 -33.80 -13.66 -38.85
CA ARG A 5 -33.88 -14.21 -37.50
C ARG A 5 -33.03 -13.34 -36.56
N GLN A 6 -33.69 -12.71 -35.62
CA GLN A 6 -33.08 -12.12 -34.45
C GLN A 6 -32.70 -13.24 -33.47
N LEU A 7 -31.41 -13.37 -33.17
CA LEU A 7 -30.92 -14.24 -32.12
C LEU A 7 -30.88 -13.42 -30.81
N ASP A 8 -31.83 -13.71 -29.92
CA ASP A 8 -31.86 -13.20 -28.55
C ASP A 8 -30.73 -13.86 -27.76
N PHE A 9 -29.70 -13.09 -27.44
CA PHE A 9 -28.63 -13.49 -26.55
C PHE A 9 -29.06 -13.15 -25.09
N LEU A 10 -29.85 -14.03 -24.50
CA LEU A 10 -30.16 -13.98 -23.06
C LEU A 10 -28.93 -14.38 -22.25
N THR A 11 -28.04 -13.44 -21.98
CA THR A 11 -27.01 -13.60 -20.96
C THR A 11 -27.67 -13.65 -19.58
N ARG A 12 -27.80 -14.85 -19.05
CA ARG A 12 -28.17 -15.07 -17.65
C ARG A 12 -27.06 -14.54 -16.76
N PHE A 13 -27.17 -13.29 -16.33
CA PHE A 13 -26.43 -12.82 -15.16
C PHE A 13 -27.01 -13.47 -13.92
N THR A 14 -26.42 -14.55 -13.47
CA THR A 14 -26.63 -15.06 -12.12
C THR A 14 -25.90 -14.11 -11.17
N THR A 15 -26.62 -13.09 -10.70
CA THR A 15 -26.20 -12.26 -9.57
C THR A 15 -26.17 -13.14 -8.32
N ARG A 16 -25.02 -13.72 -8.05
CA ARG A 16 -24.74 -14.38 -6.78
C ARG A 16 -24.67 -13.27 -5.73
N LEU A 17 -25.76 -13.05 -5.01
CA LEU A 17 -25.79 -12.20 -3.83
C LEU A 17 -24.64 -12.64 -2.89
N PRO A 18 -23.78 -11.73 -2.47
CA PRO A 18 -22.78 -12.07 -1.46
C PRO A 18 -23.52 -12.46 -0.19
N LYS A 19 -23.16 -13.63 0.36
CA LYS A 19 -23.66 -14.09 1.67
C LYS A 19 -23.51 -12.96 2.69
N PRO A 20 -24.52 -12.76 3.58
CA PRO A 20 -24.37 -11.82 4.69
C PRO A 20 -23.12 -12.23 5.46
N LEU A 21 -22.24 -11.25 5.68
CA LEU A 21 -21.07 -11.40 6.56
C LEU A 21 -21.60 -11.83 7.92
N LEU A 22 -21.39 -13.10 8.25
CA LEU A 22 -21.54 -13.64 9.60
C LEU A 22 -20.87 -12.66 10.56
N SER A 23 -21.61 -12.25 11.59
CA SER A 23 -21.07 -11.47 12.71
C SER A 23 -19.76 -12.11 13.15
N PRO A 24 -18.66 -11.37 13.22
CA PRO A 24 -17.41 -11.95 13.64
C PRO A 24 -17.63 -12.46 15.06
N LYS A 25 -17.55 -13.79 15.26
CA LYS A 25 -17.31 -14.35 16.59
C LYS A 25 -16.23 -13.50 17.21
N GLN A 26 -16.45 -13.02 18.43
CA GLN A 26 -15.43 -12.42 19.26
C GLN A 26 -14.35 -13.49 19.48
N SER A 27 -13.46 -13.66 18.52
CA SER A 27 -12.24 -14.40 18.69
C SER A 27 -11.39 -13.52 19.63
N GLU A 28 -11.13 -14.00 20.81
CA GLU A 28 -10.12 -13.48 21.71
C GLU A 28 -8.90 -13.17 20.85
N ILE A 29 -8.53 -11.89 20.79
CA ILE A 29 -7.36 -11.47 20.02
C ILE A 29 -6.18 -12.04 20.81
N PRO A 30 -5.41 -13.00 20.26
CA PRO A 30 -4.31 -13.59 20.99
C PRO A 30 -3.36 -12.46 21.38
N THR A 31 -2.96 -12.43 22.65
CA THR A 31 -1.98 -11.52 23.21
C THR A 31 -0.66 -11.76 22.48
N SER A 32 -0.45 -11.05 21.39
CA SER A 32 0.81 -11.10 20.65
C SER A 32 1.89 -10.44 21.51
N PRO A 33 3.08 -11.03 21.67
CA PRO A 33 4.14 -10.53 22.56
C PRO A 33 4.64 -9.12 22.22
N ASN A 34 4.19 -8.54 21.12
CA ASN A 34 4.58 -7.21 20.66
C ASN A 34 3.40 -6.22 20.64
N ARG A 35 2.28 -6.55 21.25
CA ARG A 35 1.12 -5.66 21.41
C ARG A 35 1.46 -4.57 22.41
N ASP A 36 0.98 -3.36 22.14
CA ASP A 36 1.22 -2.19 22.99
C ASP A 36 -0.12 -1.60 23.44
N ASP A 37 -0.52 -1.92 24.66
CA ASP A 37 -1.81 -1.51 25.24
C ASP A 37 -1.87 0.01 25.46
N GLU A 38 -0.74 0.67 25.74
CA GLU A 38 -0.66 2.11 25.93
C GLU A 38 -0.90 2.84 24.60
N MET A 39 -0.24 2.40 23.52
CA MET A 39 -0.47 2.95 22.17
C MET A 39 -1.87 2.67 21.68
N GLU A 40 -2.48 1.53 22.06
CA GLU A 40 -3.89 1.27 21.76
C GLU A 40 -4.82 2.21 22.52
N ALA A 41 -4.58 2.45 23.81
CA ALA A 41 -5.35 3.40 24.60
C ALA A 41 -5.24 4.81 23.96
N ARG A 42 -4.04 5.21 23.57
CA ARG A 42 -3.80 6.46 22.87
C ARG A 42 -4.58 6.56 21.56
N ALA A 43 -4.57 5.49 20.75
CA ALA A 43 -5.32 5.45 19.49
C ALA A 43 -6.85 5.55 19.73
N ARG A 44 -7.38 4.89 20.77
CA ARG A 44 -8.78 4.97 21.16
C ARG A 44 -9.17 6.38 21.61
N ASP A 45 -8.32 7.04 22.39
CA ASP A 45 -8.56 8.40 22.85
C ASP A 45 -8.61 9.40 21.69
N LEU A 46 -7.74 9.25 20.70
CA LEU A 46 -7.75 10.03 19.47
C LEU A 46 -9.03 9.81 18.64
N LEU A 47 -9.60 8.61 18.65
CA LEU A 47 -10.83 8.28 17.91
C LEU A 47 -12.11 8.69 18.65
N ARG A 48 -12.06 8.86 19.97
CA ARG A 48 -13.26 9.15 20.81
C ARG A 48 -14.03 10.37 20.34
N PRO A 49 -13.42 11.56 20.08
CA PRO A 49 -14.12 12.74 19.61
C PRO A 49 -14.63 12.60 18.16
N LEU A 50 -14.11 11.64 17.38
CA LEU A 50 -14.40 11.48 15.97
C LEU A 50 -15.62 10.60 15.66
N LYS A 51 -16.36 10.19 16.70
CA LYS A 51 -17.58 9.39 16.61
C LYS A 51 -17.41 8.06 15.84
N CYS A 52 -16.28 7.38 16.08
CA CYS A 52 -15.94 6.10 15.44
C CYS A 52 -15.82 4.96 16.48
N PRO A 53 -16.89 4.64 17.26
CA PRO A 53 -16.81 3.71 18.37
C PRO A 53 -16.42 2.29 17.95
N GLU A 54 -16.89 1.83 16.79
CA GLU A 54 -16.56 0.49 16.31
C GLU A 54 -15.10 0.36 15.85
N LEU A 55 -14.53 1.41 15.30
CA LEU A 55 -13.10 1.43 15.00
C LEU A 55 -12.28 1.48 16.30
N ALA A 56 -12.68 2.32 17.25
CA ALA A 56 -12.00 2.44 18.54
C ALA A 56 -11.98 1.12 19.34
N LYS A 57 -13.06 0.33 19.30
CA LYS A 57 -13.10 -1.01 19.92
C LYS A 57 -12.15 -2.02 19.27
N ARG A 58 -11.90 -1.88 17.95
CA ARG A 58 -11.17 -2.87 17.15
C ARG A 58 -9.71 -2.54 16.93
N VAL A 59 -9.31 -1.28 17.13
CA VAL A 59 -7.93 -0.86 16.87
C VAL A 59 -6.95 -1.60 17.75
N VAL A 60 -5.93 -2.18 17.12
CA VAL A 60 -4.82 -2.87 17.76
C VAL A 60 -3.52 -2.23 17.31
N VAL A 61 -2.61 -2.00 18.24
CA VAL A 61 -1.26 -1.47 17.95
C VAL A 61 -0.21 -2.47 18.39
N ARG A 62 0.79 -2.69 17.55
CA ARG A 62 1.92 -3.55 17.88
C ARG A 62 3.22 -3.03 17.32
N TRP A 63 4.33 -3.42 17.91
CA TRP A 63 5.68 -3.20 17.41
C TRP A 63 6.14 -4.38 16.54
N ASN A 64 6.90 -4.11 15.48
CA ASN A 64 7.48 -5.16 14.67
C ASN A 64 8.99 -4.93 14.50
N PRO A 65 9.85 -5.69 15.22
CA PRO A 65 11.30 -5.54 15.18
C PRO A 65 11.92 -5.91 13.82
N ARG A 66 11.15 -6.56 12.93
CA ARG A 66 11.61 -6.89 11.58
C ARG A 66 11.48 -5.73 10.60
N MET A 67 10.76 -4.66 10.97
CA MET A 67 10.66 -3.45 10.16
C MET A 67 12.02 -2.74 10.15
N ARG A 68 12.45 -2.27 8.98
CA ARG A 68 13.72 -1.56 8.81
C ARG A 68 13.50 -0.13 8.32
N SER A 69 12.99 0.03 7.12
CA SER A 69 12.89 1.31 6.41
C SER A 69 11.49 1.94 6.43
N THR A 70 10.52 1.27 6.99
CA THR A 70 9.13 1.74 7.10
C THR A 70 8.88 2.14 8.55
N ALA A 71 8.32 3.32 8.79
CA ALA A 71 8.01 3.82 10.13
C ALA A 71 6.81 3.10 10.74
N GLY A 72 5.72 2.97 9.98
CA GLY A 72 4.51 2.28 10.38
C GLY A 72 3.80 1.62 9.21
N THR A 73 2.77 0.85 9.49
CA THR A 73 1.83 0.32 8.48
C THR A 73 0.45 0.14 9.09
N ALA A 74 -0.60 0.42 8.32
CA ALA A 74 -1.99 0.18 8.67
C ALA A 74 -2.58 -0.97 7.86
N LEU A 75 -3.10 -2.00 8.52
CA LEU A 75 -3.86 -3.08 7.89
C LEU A 75 -5.34 -2.88 8.17
N VAL A 76 -6.03 -2.21 7.24
CA VAL A 76 -7.43 -1.78 7.36
C VAL A 76 -8.36 -2.93 7.72
N ALA A 77 -8.27 -4.06 7.04
CA ALA A 77 -9.15 -5.21 7.25
C ALA A 77 -9.15 -5.73 8.70
N LYS A 78 -8.04 -5.55 9.42
CA LYS A 78 -7.86 -6.01 10.81
C LYS A 78 -7.89 -4.88 11.83
N ALA A 79 -8.06 -3.62 11.40
CA ALA A 79 -7.88 -2.43 12.24
C ALA A 79 -6.54 -2.47 13.01
N LEU A 80 -5.46 -2.92 12.35
CA LEU A 80 -4.15 -3.17 12.96
C LEU A 80 -3.15 -2.14 12.49
N ILE A 81 -2.53 -1.45 13.43
CA ILE A 81 -1.37 -0.60 13.23
C ILE A 81 -0.12 -1.36 13.67
N THR A 82 0.92 -1.30 12.84
CA THR A 82 2.22 -1.88 13.19
C THR A 82 3.27 -0.78 13.12
N LEU A 83 4.00 -0.57 14.22
CA LEU A 83 5.03 0.45 14.37
C LEU A 83 6.44 -0.16 14.33
N ASN A 84 7.39 0.61 13.83
CA ASN A 84 8.80 0.25 13.86
C ASN A 84 9.41 0.64 15.22
N PRO A 85 10.01 -0.29 15.98
CA PRO A 85 10.61 0.04 17.26
C PRO A 85 11.70 1.12 17.21
N ARG A 86 12.35 1.30 16.05
CA ARG A 86 13.35 2.37 15.85
C ARG A 86 12.77 3.78 15.90
N LEU A 87 11.45 3.93 15.86
CA LEU A 87 10.82 5.23 16.08
C LEU A 87 11.14 5.81 17.45
N ARG A 88 11.38 4.94 18.44
CA ARG A 88 11.75 5.35 19.79
C ARG A 88 13.09 6.11 19.85
N ASP A 89 13.97 5.83 18.90
CA ASP A 89 15.27 6.53 18.75
C ASP A 89 15.08 7.99 18.33
N PHE A 90 13.89 8.36 17.81
CA PHE A 90 13.55 9.71 17.36
C PHE A 90 12.62 10.46 18.35
N GLY A 91 12.28 9.82 19.46
CA GLY A 91 11.46 10.38 20.52
C GLY A 91 9.95 10.15 20.37
N ASP A 92 9.22 10.40 21.44
CA ASP A 92 7.78 10.11 21.54
C ASP A 92 6.92 10.92 20.58
N VAL A 93 7.38 12.11 20.20
CA VAL A 93 6.70 12.97 19.21
C VAL A 93 6.60 12.26 17.85
N GLU A 94 7.67 11.62 17.40
CA GLU A 94 7.67 10.88 16.12
C GLU A 94 6.91 9.56 16.22
N VAL A 95 6.89 8.94 17.39
CA VAL A 95 6.04 7.75 17.66
C VAL A 95 4.57 8.15 17.56
N ASP A 96 4.13 9.21 18.26
CA ASP A 96 2.74 9.71 18.24
C ASP A 96 2.34 10.17 16.84
N ARG A 97 3.21 10.89 16.15
CA ARG A 97 3.00 11.32 14.76
C ARG A 97 2.78 10.12 13.83
N THR A 98 3.63 9.10 13.92
CA THR A 98 3.50 7.88 13.10
C THR A 98 2.21 7.12 13.46
N LEU A 99 1.88 7.01 14.75
CA LEU A 99 0.62 6.42 15.19
C LEU A 99 -0.59 7.11 14.56
N ARG A 100 -0.63 8.45 14.58
CA ARG A 100 -1.71 9.23 13.97
C ARG A 100 -1.76 9.07 12.45
N HIS A 101 -0.61 9.02 11.78
CA HIS A 101 -0.51 8.77 10.35
C HIS A 101 -1.17 7.44 9.95
N GLU A 102 -0.82 6.36 10.65
CA GLU A 102 -1.39 5.04 10.40
C GLU A 102 -2.87 4.95 10.83
N LEU A 103 -3.23 5.65 11.90
CA LEU A 103 -4.62 5.75 12.34
C LEU A 103 -5.48 6.50 11.33
N ALA A 104 -4.93 7.51 10.64
CA ALA A 104 -5.61 8.22 9.56
C ALA A 104 -5.99 7.30 8.40
N HIS A 105 -5.16 6.32 8.06
CA HIS A 105 -5.52 5.30 7.07
C HIS A 105 -6.73 4.48 7.52
N LEU A 106 -6.75 4.03 8.78
CA LEU A 106 -7.88 3.28 9.33
C LEU A 106 -9.15 4.11 9.35
N LEU A 107 -9.07 5.36 9.80
CA LEU A 107 -10.18 6.30 9.91
C LEU A 107 -10.76 6.66 8.53
N ALA A 108 -9.92 6.96 7.55
CA ALA A 108 -10.34 7.27 6.18
C ALA A 108 -11.12 6.09 5.56
N HIS A 109 -10.59 4.89 5.68
CA HIS A 109 -11.28 3.69 5.18
C HIS A 109 -12.55 3.34 5.97
N TYR A 110 -12.56 3.54 7.28
CA TYR A 110 -13.75 3.35 8.10
C TYR A 110 -14.90 4.26 7.63
N ARG A 111 -14.61 5.55 7.39
CA ARG A 111 -15.58 6.54 6.89
C ARG A 111 -16.01 6.26 5.45
N ALA A 112 -15.11 5.80 4.61
CA ALA A 112 -15.41 5.45 3.23
C ALA A 112 -16.29 4.19 3.10
N GLY A 113 -16.30 3.31 4.09
CA GLY A 113 -17.07 2.07 4.08
C GLY A 113 -16.60 1.13 2.96
N ARG A 114 -17.49 0.86 2.00
CA ARG A 114 -17.17 0.00 0.84
C ARG A 114 -16.59 0.76 -0.36
N ARG A 115 -16.57 2.10 -0.30
CA ARG A 115 -16.05 2.93 -1.37
C ARG A 115 -14.54 2.77 -1.47
N ARG A 116 -14.04 2.60 -2.70
CA ARG A 116 -12.60 2.59 -2.94
C ARG A 116 -12.07 4.01 -2.85
N ILE A 117 -11.02 4.21 -2.06
CA ILE A 117 -10.34 5.49 -1.88
C ILE A 117 -8.85 5.33 -2.19
N GLU A 118 -8.19 6.44 -2.47
CA GLU A 118 -6.74 6.49 -2.62
C GLU A 118 -6.05 6.46 -1.25
N ALA A 119 -4.92 5.76 -1.16
CA ALA A 119 -4.22 5.57 0.11
C ALA A 119 -3.86 6.90 0.82
N HIS A 120 -3.46 7.93 0.06
CA HIS A 120 -3.14 9.26 0.59
C HIS A 120 -3.95 10.34 -0.14
N GLY A 121 -5.19 10.03 -0.50
CA GLY A 121 -6.14 10.94 -1.13
C GLY A 121 -6.76 11.93 -0.15
N THR A 122 -7.82 12.59 -0.61
CA THR A 122 -8.53 13.64 0.16
C THR A 122 -9.12 13.12 1.47
N GLU A 123 -9.60 11.87 1.48
CA GLU A 123 -10.17 11.25 2.68
C GLU A 123 -9.10 11.01 3.75
N TRP A 124 -7.90 10.57 3.35
CA TRP A 124 -6.79 10.39 4.27
C TRP A 124 -6.28 11.74 4.79
N GLN A 125 -6.14 12.75 3.92
CA GLN A 125 -5.75 14.10 4.33
C GLN A 125 -6.73 14.71 5.33
N GLN A 126 -8.04 14.50 5.13
CA GLN A 126 -9.05 14.93 6.09
C GLN A 126 -8.91 14.18 7.42
N ALA A 127 -8.70 12.88 7.39
CA ALA A 127 -8.46 12.09 8.59
C ALA A 127 -7.18 12.53 9.34
N CYS A 128 -6.11 12.91 8.64
CA CYS A 128 -4.91 13.50 9.24
C CYS A 128 -5.23 14.78 9.99
N ARG A 129 -5.95 15.72 9.36
CA ARG A 129 -6.36 16.98 10.01
C ARG A 129 -7.19 16.74 11.26
N ASP A 130 -8.15 15.83 11.19
CA ASP A 130 -9.02 15.48 12.34
C ASP A 130 -8.25 14.83 13.49
N LEU A 131 -7.13 14.19 13.19
CA LEU A 131 -6.21 13.62 14.17
C LEU A 131 -5.11 14.61 14.59
N GLY A 132 -5.16 15.89 14.16
CA GLY A 132 -4.21 16.94 14.54
C GLY A 132 -2.91 16.94 13.71
N LEU A 133 -2.90 16.31 12.55
CA LEU A 133 -1.79 16.36 11.59
C LEU A 133 -2.19 17.24 10.40
N HIS A 134 -1.83 18.55 10.45
CA HIS A 134 -2.29 19.52 9.45
C HIS A 134 -1.51 19.45 8.13
N ASP A 135 -0.19 19.19 8.18
CA ASP A 135 0.70 19.20 7.01
C ASP A 135 1.40 17.84 6.81
N GLU A 136 0.64 16.75 7.01
CA GLU A 136 1.23 15.42 6.94
C GLU A 136 1.59 15.01 5.51
N LYS A 137 2.84 14.55 5.36
CA LYS A 137 3.36 14.06 4.07
C LYS A 137 3.10 12.57 3.92
N ARG A 138 2.95 12.12 2.66
CA ARG A 138 2.78 10.69 2.34
C ARG A 138 3.90 9.79 2.83
N CYS A 139 5.12 10.33 2.90
CA CYS A 139 6.32 9.58 3.29
C CYS A 139 7.01 10.31 4.43
N HIS A 140 7.46 9.55 5.42
CA HIS A 140 8.33 10.08 6.47
C HIS A 140 9.72 10.43 5.91
N THR A 141 10.38 11.38 6.54
CA THR A 141 11.76 11.79 6.23
C THR A 141 12.78 11.20 7.22
N LEU A 142 12.34 10.30 8.10
CA LEU A 142 13.18 9.70 9.13
C LEU A 142 14.34 8.92 8.50
N PRO A 143 15.56 9.02 9.05
CA PRO A 143 16.74 8.33 8.56
C PRO A 143 16.75 6.84 8.97
N LEU A 144 15.65 6.14 8.70
CA LEU A 144 15.56 4.71 8.94
C LEU A 144 16.49 3.94 7.98
N PRO A 145 17.09 2.83 8.44
CA PRO A 145 18.01 2.04 7.63
C PRO A 145 17.33 1.55 6.35
N ARG A 146 17.84 1.96 5.20
CA ARG A 146 17.36 1.45 3.90
C ARG A 146 18.08 0.17 3.57
N ARG A 147 17.34 -0.81 3.04
CA ARG A 147 17.95 -2.01 2.50
C ARG A 147 18.62 -1.63 1.18
N GLU A 148 19.92 -1.77 1.13
CA GLU A 148 20.63 -1.71 -0.13
C GLU A 148 20.26 -2.93 -0.97
N LEU A 149 19.55 -2.65 -2.06
CA LEU A 149 19.13 -3.69 -2.98
C LEU A 149 20.18 -3.82 -4.08
N THR A 150 21.00 -4.85 -3.99
CA THR A 150 21.97 -5.14 -5.03
C THR A 150 21.27 -5.61 -6.30
N ALA A 151 21.55 -4.94 -7.41
CA ALA A 151 21.06 -5.36 -8.72
C ALA A 151 21.66 -6.72 -9.10
N ARG A 152 20.80 -7.64 -9.55
CA ARG A 152 21.18 -9.00 -9.96
C ARG A 152 20.92 -9.26 -11.44
N HIS A 153 20.24 -8.35 -12.09
CA HIS A 153 19.85 -8.47 -13.49
C HIS A 153 20.28 -7.21 -14.23
N PHE A 154 21.02 -7.40 -15.29
CA PHE A 154 21.56 -6.35 -16.13
C PHE A 154 21.02 -6.52 -17.53
N TYR A 155 20.63 -5.43 -18.14
CA TYR A 155 20.05 -5.43 -19.47
C TYR A 155 20.61 -4.27 -20.27
N ARG A 156 20.69 -4.45 -21.59
CA ARG A 156 21.15 -3.42 -22.53
C ARG A 156 20.17 -3.30 -23.70
N CYS A 157 19.89 -2.09 -24.12
CA CYS A 157 19.18 -1.84 -25.36
C CYS A 157 20.11 -2.12 -26.55
N PRO A 158 19.68 -2.93 -27.55
CA PRO A 158 20.54 -3.24 -28.69
C PRO A 158 20.73 -2.04 -29.63
N ALA A 159 19.86 -1.04 -29.60
CA ALA A 159 19.92 0.12 -30.49
C ALA A 159 20.75 1.28 -29.91
N CYS A 160 20.49 1.69 -28.67
CA CYS A 160 21.17 2.85 -28.05
C CYS A 160 22.18 2.47 -26.97
N ALA A 161 22.39 1.19 -26.72
CA ALA A 161 23.28 0.65 -25.68
C ALA A 161 22.96 1.07 -24.22
N GLN A 162 21.83 1.72 -23.99
CA GLN A 162 21.38 2.09 -22.64
C GLN A 162 21.31 0.85 -21.74
N GLU A 163 21.94 0.92 -20.58
CA GLU A 163 21.96 -0.16 -19.59
C GLU A 163 20.97 0.10 -18.47
N ILE A 164 20.29 -0.96 -18.05
CA ILE A 164 19.38 -0.94 -16.89
C ILE A 164 19.83 -2.02 -15.90
N LYS A 165 19.95 -1.60 -14.63
CA LYS A 165 20.25 -2.48 -13.50
C LYS A 165 18.98 -2.74 -12.71
N ARG A 166 18.67 -4.02 -12.41
CA ARG A 166 17.42 -4.40 -11.71
C ARG A 166 17.70 -5.43 -10.62
N VAL A 167 16.93 -5.33 -9.54
CA VAL A 167 16.92 -6.31 -8.45
C VAL A 167 16.11 -7.56 -8.84
N ARG A 168 15.02 -7.36 -9.61
CA ARG A 168 14.15 -8.42 -10.11
C ARG A 168 14.15 -8.42 -11.64
N PRO A 169 14.02 -9.59 -12.28
CA PRO A 169 13.96 -9.67 -13.73
C PRO A 169 12.70 -9.00 -14.28
N PHE A 170 12.73 -8.63 -15.54
CA PHE A 170 11.52 -8.25 -16.25
C PHE A 170 10.57 -9.45 -16.32
N ARG A 171 9.32 -9.25 -15.95
CA ARG A 171 8.26 -10.26 -16.04
C ARG A 171 7.57 -10.26 -17.41
N ARG A 172 7.67 -9.16 -18.13
CA ARG A 172 7.09 -8.96 -19.47
C ARG A 172 8.19 -8.52 -20.43
N LYS A 173 7.96 -8.71 -21.72
CA LYS A 173 8.80 -8.12 -22.75
C LYS A 173 8.83 -6.61 -22.55
N THR A 174 10.01 -6.04 -22.39
CA THR A 174 10.20 -4.61 -22.12
C THR A 174 11.21 -4.06 -23.07
N ALA A 175 10.88 -2.95 -23.73
CA ALA A 175 11.72 -2.24 -24.68
C ALA A 175 12.21 -0.90 -24.11
N CYS A 176 13.28 -0.36 -24.73
CA CYS A 176 13.80 0.95 -24.40
C CYS A 176 12.78 2.03 -24.79
N LEU A 177 12.31 2.78 -23.81
CA LEU A 177 11.28 3.79 -24.02
C LEU A 177 11.76 4.92 -24.94
N ASP A 178 13.02 5.34 -24.80
CA ASP A 178 13.57 6.44 -25.59
C ASP A 178 13.68 6.05 -27.07
N CYS A 179 14.15 4.83 -27.36
CA CYS A 179 14.16 4.32 -28.74
C CYS A 179 12.73 4.13 -29.29
N CYS A 180 11.82 3.63 -28.48
CA CYS A 180 10.42 3.49 -28.88
C CYS A 180 9.78 4.86 -29.15
N ARG A 181 10.08 5.88 -28.37
CA ARG A 181 9.59 7.25 -28.61
C ARG A 181 10.15 7.83 -29.91
N SER A 182 11.45 7.67 -30.13
CA SER A 182 12.12 8.23 -31.30
C SER A 182 11.74 7.53 -32.60
N HIS A 183 11.44 6.23 -32.57
CA HIS A 183 11.29 5.44 -33.82
C HIS A 183 9.92 4.76 -33.97
N ASN A 184 9.09 4.72 -32.93
CA ASN A 184 7.78 4.04 -32.97
C ASN A 184 6.71 4.76 -32.14
N ARG A 185 6.74 6.08 -32.06
CA ARG A 185 5.72 6.92 -31.36
C ARG A 185 5.45 6.48 -29.91
N GLY A 186 6.45 5.91 -29.24
CA GLY A 186 6.34 5.43 -27.87
C GLY A 186 5.68 4.07 -27.70
N GLN A 187 5.26 3.40 -28.78
CA GLN A 187 4.71 2.06 -28.73
C GLN A 187 5.83 1.03 -28.64
N TYR A 188 5.53 -0.11 -28.01
CA TYR A 188 6.47 -1.22 -27.90
C TYR A 188 6.97 -1.67 -29.28
N ASP A 189 8.28 -1.87 -29.38
CA ASP A 189 8.94 -2.36 -30.58
C ASP A 189 10.00 -3.41 -30.20
N GLU A 190 9.90 -4.60 -30.78
CA GLU A 190 10.80 -5.72 -30.48
C GLU A 190 12.27 -5.40 -30.82
N ARG A 191 12.54 -4.52 -31.79
CA ARG A 191 13.90 -4.08 -32.15
C ARG A 191 14.62 -3.42 -30.98
N PHE A 192 13.89 -2.80 -30.07
CA PHE A 192 14.42 -2.08 -28.90
C PHE A 192 14.23 -2.85 -27.60
N ARG A 193 13.89 -4.13 -27.67
CA ARG A 193 13.73 -4.98 -26.52
C ARG A 193 15.04 -5.12 -25.77
N PHE A 194 15.02 -4.92 -24.45
CA PHE A 194 16.16 -5.09 -23.58
C PHE A 194 16.68 -6.54 -23.60
N LEU A 195 17.94 -6.70 -23.95
CA LEU A 195 18.66 -7.96 -23.88
C LEU A 195 19.33 -8.10 -22.52
N LYS A 196 19.28 -9.29 -21.94
CA LYS A 196 19.98 -9.59 -20.70
C LYS A 196 21.48 -9.69 -20.97
N ILE A 197 22.29 -9.00 -20.16
CA ILE A 197 23.76 -9.03 -20.23
C ILE A 197 24.32 -9.59 -18.92
N PRO A 198 25.56 -10.10 -18.91
CA PRO A 198 26.29 -10.46 -17.70
C PRO A 198 26.41 -9.25 -16.77
N GLY A 199 26.36 -9.50 -15.48
CA GLY A 199 26.67 -8.47 -14.49
C GLY A 199 28.18 -8.16 -14.45
N PRO A 200 28.59 -7.06 -13.78
CA PRO A 200 29.98 -6.77 -13.56
C PRO A 200 30.62 -7.95 -12.83
N GLN A 201 31.73 -8.43 -13.34
CA GLN A 201 32.58 -9.41 -12.63
C GLN A 201 33.08 -8.72 -11.36
N LYS A 202 32.98 -9.43 -10.23
CA LYS A 202 33.53 -8.95 -8.95
C LYS A 202 35.02 -9.08 -8.94
#